data_2b1e42e2e351f7c271de3574521ac874
#
_entry.id   2b1e42e2e351f7c271de3574521ac874
#
_cell.length_a   1.000
_cell.length_b   1.000
_cell.length_c   1.000
_cell.angle_alpha   90.00
_cell.angle_beta   90.00
_cell.angle_gamma   90.00
#
_symmetry.space_group_name_H-M   'P 1'
#
loop_
_entity.id
_entity.type
_entity.pdbx_description
1 polymer ?
#
loop_
_entity_poly.entity_id
_entity_poly.type
_entity_poly.pdbx_seq_one_letter_code
_entity_poly.pdbx_strand_id
1 'polypeptide(L)'
;WWEADLKTESYICSEYISRLLGLDEDGTISFKDFNKRILKEEQRHTTTHSFDNIRQTQETVYLLNTVEDPTWIRSKICLQRTDENGNVKVYGIAETQDGPDMSSASQALQERNRLLHNIYKYLPVGIELYNREGILIDMNDKEQEMFHLKQKEDLLGINIFENPIFPEEMKSKLRKHENADFTFRYDFSKIGNYYKTQKKTGTIDLVTKVTSLYDDNHNLTNYLLINADKTETTVAYNKIQEFESHFELIGDYAKVGYANYDLLNEQGYAQRSWYKNLGEKTETPLSEIIGTYNHLHPDDRTIMLDFLQNVKRGLAHKLSREVRVLKEDGSFMWTHVNIIVERYMPEQNIIEIICINYDITQLKQTEAMLIQAKEK
;
A
#
# COMPACT_ATOMS: atom_id res chain seq x y z
N TRP A 1 32.31 18.09 -38.83
CA TRP A 1 31.59 17.49 -39.96
C TRP A 1 32.48 16.55 -40.73
N TRP A 2 31.89 15.66 -41.55
CA TRP A 2 32.54 14.80 -42.52
C TRP A 2 31.69 14.69 -43.78
N GLU A 3 32.37 14.42 -44.91
CA GLU A 3 31.76 14.13 -46.21
C GLU A 3 32.30 12.78 -46.69
N ALA A 4 31.42 11.87 -47.09
CA ALA A 4 31.79 10.59 -47.74
C ALA A 4 31.49 10.70 -49.22
N ASP A 5 32.47 10.43 -50.05
CA ASP A 5 32.32 10.26 -51.50
C ASP A 5 32.32 8.80 -51.86
N LEU A 6 31.18 8.29 -52.33
CA LEU A 6 31.02 6.86 -52.62
C LEU A 6 31.78 6.41 -53.87
N LYS A 7 32.16 7.32 -54.76
CA LYS A 7 32.92 6.99 -55.98
C LYS A 7 34.41 6.81 -55.68
N THR A 8 34.95 7.66 -54.82
CA THR A 8 36.36 7.59 -54.42
C THR A 8 36.58 6.72 -53.19
N GLU A 9 35.49 6.24 -52.59
CA GLU A 9 35.50 5.45 -51.33
C GLU A 9 36.33 6.10 -50.21
N SER A 10 36.14 7.40 -50.04
CA SER A 10 36.91 8.21 -49.08
C SER A 10 36.01 9.15 -48.30
N TYR A 11 36.50 9.50 -47.11
CA TYR A 11 35.96 10.58 -46.28
C TYR A 11 36.84 11.82 -46.39
N ILE A 12 36.22 12.99 -46.41
CA ILE A 12 36.83 14.27 -46.14
C ILE A 12 36.32 14.75 -44.78
N CYS A 13 37.23 15.06 -43.88
CA CYS A 13 36.92 15.36 -42.48
C CYS A 13 37.21 16.84 -42.15
N SER A 14 36.45 17.38 -41.22
CA SER A 14 36.75 18.71 -40.68
C SER A 14 38.09 18.71 -39.92
N GLU A 15 38.73 19.88 -39.78
CA GLU A 15 40.00 20.04 -39.09
C GLU A 15 40.02 19.35 -37.70
N TYR A 16 38.93 19.42 -36.95
CA TYR A 16 38.77 18.75 -35.67
C TYR A 16 38.89 17.22 -35.77
N ILE A 17 38.14 16.61 -36.70
CA ILE A 17 38.16 15.15 -36.90
C ILE A 17 39.52 14.74 -37.47
N SER A 18 40.10 15.55 -38.39
CA SER A 18 41.42 15.29 -38.98
C SER A 18 42.52 15.28 -37.93
N ARG A 19 42.51 16.21 -36.98
CA ARG A 19 43.44 16.19 -35.85
C ARG A 19 43.24 14.98 -34.94
N LEU A 20 42.01 14.64 -34.63
CA LEU A 20 41.66 13.51 -33.78
C LEU A 20 42.15 12.19 -34.39
N LEU A 21 42.07 12.06 -35.71
CA LEU A 21 42.50 10.88 -36.44
C LEU A 21 43.95 10.97 -36.95
N GLY A 22 44.65 12.08 -36.77
CA GLY A 22 46.01 12.29 -37.25
C GLY A 22 46.09 12.19 -38.79
N LEU A 23 45.16 12.83 -39.52
CA LEU A 23 45.15 12.89 -40.97
C LEU A 23 46.02 14.04 -41.45
N ASP A 24 46.47 13.94 -42.72
CA ASP A 24 47.21 15.00 -43.43
C ASP A 24 46.35 16.29 -43.57
N GLU A 25 46.99 17.36 -44.09
CA GLU A 25 46.36 18.70 -44.22
C GLU A 25 45.08 18.69 -45.07
N ASP A 26 44.94 17.75 -46.02
CA ASP A 26 43.74 17.57 -46.85
C ASP A 26 42.56 16.96 -46.12
N GLY A 27 42.77 16.40 -44.93
CA GLY A 27 41.72 15.83 -44.09
C GLY A 27 41.06 14.60 -44.69
N THR A 28 41.72 13.90 -45.62
CA THR A 28 41.14 12.79 -46.38
C THR A 28 41.59 11.44 -45.81
N ILE A 29 40.63 10.48 -45.70
CA ILE A 29 40.89 9.06 -45.31
C ILE A 29 40.05 8.12 -46.14
N SER A 30 40.64 6.99 -46.57
CA SER A 30 39.88 5.95 -47.27
C SER A 30 38.90 5.25 -46.34
N PHE A 31 37.77 4.73 -46.88
CA PHE A 31 36.83 3.92 -46.09
C PHE A 31 37.53 2.72 -45.44
N LYS A 32 38.46 2.08 -46.18
CA LYS A 32 39.22 0.93 -45.70
C LYS A 32 40.10 1.29 -44.49
N ASP A 33 40.76 2.44 -44.51
CA ASP A 33 41.66 2.84 -43.43
C ASP A 33 40.89 3.45 -42.24
N PHE A 34 39.76 4.06 -42.49
CA PHE A 34 38.84 4.45 -41.40
C PHE A 34 38.30 3.22 -40.69
N ASN A 35 37.83 2.21 -41.42
CA ASN A 35 37.27 1.01 -40.82
C ASN A 35 38.33 0.20 -39.99
N LYS A 36 39.61 0.26 -40.33
CA LYS A 36 40.69 -0.34 -39.54
C LYS A 36 40.85 0.33 -38.16
N ARG A 37 40.40 1.56 -38.02
CA ARG A 37 40.48 2.31 -36.75
C ARG A 37 39.29 2.05 -35.83
N ILE A 38 38.24 1.41 -36.31
CA ILE A 38 37.09 1.05 -35.50
C ILE A 38 37.48 -0.13 -34.59
N LEU A 39 37.56 0.12 -33.29
CA LEU A 39 37.83 -0.92 -32.28
C LEU A 39 36.54 -1.59 -31.82
N LYS A 40 35.45 -0.86 -31.75
CA LYS A 40 34.11 -1.33 -31.36
C LYS A 40 33.05 -0.46 -32.04
N GLU A 41 32.00 -1.08 -32.54
CA GLU A 41 30.85 -0.39 -33.14
C GLU A 41 29.59 -0.78 -32.39
N GLU A 42 28.76 0.21 -32.00
CA GLU A 42 27.43 0.00 -31.43
C GLU A 42 26.39 0.67 -32.33
N GLN A 43 25.61 -0.14 -33.02
CA GLN A 43 24.49 0.35 -33.83
C GLN A 43 23.26 0.53 -32.97
N ARG A 44 22.81 1.77 -32.84
CA ARG A 44 21.44 2.08 -32.37
C ARG A 44 20.53 2.24 -33.58
N HIS A 45 19.83 1.18 -33.92
CA HIS A 45 18.90 0.97 -35.02
C HIS A 45 19.52 0.42 -36.34
N THR A 46 19.22 -0.84 -36.48
CA THR A 46 19.43 -1.71 -37.63
C THR A 46 19.09 -1.06 -38.97
N THR A 47 20.02 -1.10 -39.88
CA THR A 47 19.89 -1.92 -41.10
C THR A 47 21.16 -1.77 -41.93
N THR A 48 21.70 -2.95 -42.31
CA THR A 48 22.67 -3.22 -43.37
C THR A 48 23.38 -2.02 -44.02
N HIS A 49 24.70 -2.09 -44.05
CA HIS A 49 25.62 -1.24 -44.82
C HIS A 49 25.24 -1.15 -46.32
N SER A 50 24.14 -0.51 -46.61
CA SER A 50 23.71 -0.16 -47.94
C SER A 50 23.27 1.31 -47.90
N PHE A 51 24.07 2.19 -48.51
CA PHE A 51 23.73 3.58 -48.68
C PHE A 51 22.52 3.80 -49.59
N ASP A 52 21.87 2.72 -50.08
CA ASP A 52 20.82 2.76 -51.09
C ASP A 52 19.45 3.20 -50.59
N ASN A 53 19.22 3.36 -49.27
CA ASN A 53 17.93 3.74 -48.74
C ASN A 53 18.00 4.66 -47.52
N ILE A 54 18.58 5.82 -47.64
CA ILE A 54 18.63 6.82 -46.56
C ILE A 54 17.33 7.67 -46.55
N ARG A 55 16.27 7.15 -45.95
CA ARG A 55 15.08 7.96 -45.61
C ARG A 55 14.95 8.22 -44.09
N GLN A 56 15.89 7.75 -43.31
CA GLN A 56 15.91 8.00 -41.85
C GLN A 56 17.31 8.42 -41.41
N THR A 57 17.38 9.36 -40.47
CA THR A 57 18.63 9.80 -39.82
C THR A 57 19.31 8.60 -39.17
N GLN A 58 20.36 8.08 -39.76
CA GLN A 58 21.18 7.00 -39.18
C GLN A 58 22.21 7.62 -38.24
N GLU A 59 22.24 7.13 -37.03
CA GLU A 59 23.21 7.49 -36.00
C GLU A 59 24.01 6.22 -35.63
N THR A 60 25.32 6.35 -35.62
CA THR A 60 26.23 5.24 -35.29
C THR A 60 27.26 5.71 -34.29
N VAL A 61 27.59 4.87 -33.33
CA VAL A 61 28.59 5.16 -32.31
C VAL A 61 29.75 4.20 -32.46
N TYR A 62 30.96 4.75 -32.54
CA TYR A 62 32.19 3.97 -32.71
C TYR A 62 33.15 4.25 -31.57
N LEU A 63 33.86 3.22 -31.11
CA LEU A 63 35.13 3.40 -30.41
C LEU A 63 36.24 3.41 -31.47
N LEU A 64 36.82 4.56 -31.70
CA LEU A 64 37.88 4.72 -32.68
C LEU A 64 39.26 4.80 -32.01
N ASN A 65 40.24 4.15 -32.65
CA ASN A 65 41.65 4.35 -32.30
C ASN A 65 42.09 5.72 -32.85
N THR A 66 42.29 6.68 -31.95
CA THR A 66 42.71 8.05 -32.30
C THR A 66 44.20 8.24 -32.00
N VAL A 67 44.72 9.48 -32.20
CA VAL A 67 46.15 9.78 -31.99
C VAL A 67 46.56 9.68 -30.52
N GLU A 68 45.67 10.11 -29.62
CA GLU A 68 45.98 10.12 -28.18
C GLU A 68 45.51 8.82 -27.51
N ASP A 69 44.21 8.61 -27.40
CA ASP A 69 43.61 7.46 -26.76
C ASP A 69 42.32 7.02 -27.51
N PRO A 70 41.93 5.73 -27.43
CA PRO A 70 40.67 5.29 -28.00
C PRO A 70 39.50 6.13 -27.54
N THR A 71 38.79 6.75 -28.47
CA THR A 71 37.76 7.75 -28.19
C THR A 71 36.43 7.29 -28.77
N TRP A 72 35.36 7.40 -28.01
CA TRP A 72 33.98 7.18 -28.49
C TRP A 72 33.54 8.37 -29.32
N ILE A 73 33.05 8.08 -30.54
CA ILE A 73 32.55 9.07 -31.47
C ILE A 73 31.14 8.71 -31.89
N ARG A 74 30.22 9.64 -31.70
CA ARG A 74 28.87 9.58 -32.24
C ARG A 74 28.85 10.28 -33.60
N SER A 75 28.42 9.54 -34.62
CA SER A 75 28.30 10.02 -35.98
C SER A 75 26.85 9.97 -36.47
N LYS A 76 26.37 11.05 -37.07
CA LYS A 76 25.02 11.18 -37.60
C LYS A 76 25.05 11.62 -39.04
N ILE A 77 24.34 10.89 -39.89
CA ILE A 77 24.14 11.30 -41.30
C ILE A 77 23.08 12.41 -41.33
N CYS A 78 23.41 13.53 -41.99
CA CYS A 78 22.55 14.69 -42.09
C CYS A 78 21.95 14.90 -43.47
N LEU A 79 22.70 14.57 -44.54
CA LEU A 79 22.31 14.87 -45.90
C LEU A 79 22.98 13.89 -46.87
N GLN A 80 22.26 13.53 -47.93
CA GLN A 80 22.79 12.83 -49.12
C GLN A 80 22.50 13.68 -50.36
N ARG A 81 23.48 13.82 -51.24
CA ARG A 81 23.33 14.49 -52.52
C ARG A 81 23.90 13.64 -53.64
N THR A 82 23.26 13.64 -54.79
CA THR A 82 23.76 13.05 -56.02
C THR A 82 24.12 14.19 -56.98
N ASP A 83 25.34 14.20 -57.51
CA ASP A 83 25.78 15.21 -58.48
C ASP A 83 25.23 14.92 -59.87
N GLU A 84 25.48 15.82 -60.85
CA GLU A 84 25.02 15.72 -62.26
C GLU A 84 25.63 14.49 -62.97
N ASN A 85 26.70 13.92 -62.46
CA ASN A 85 27.37 12.74 -62.98
C ASN A 85 26.96 11.42 -62.32
N GLY A 86 25.95 11.50 -61.42
CA GLY A 86 25.44 10.34 -60.68
C GLY A 86 26.30 9.95 -59.45
N ASN A 87 27.29 10.73 -59.04
CA ASN A 87 28.08 10.45 -57.82
C ASN A 87 27.27 10.78 -56.58
N VAL A 88 27.25 9.87 -55.64
CA VAL A 88 26.58 10.05 -54.38
C VAL A 88 27.58 10.52 -53.32
N LYS A 89 27.25 11.67 -52.68
CA LYS A 89 27.99 12.20 -51.56
C LYS A 89 27.08 12.23 -50.32
N VAL A 90 27.62 11.79 -49.21
CA VAL A 90 26.91 11.74 -47.89
C VAL A 90 27.62 12.67 -46.91
N TYR A 91 26.84 13.49 -46.24
CA TYR A 91 27.33 14.48 -45.28
C TYR A 91 26.85 14.15 -43.87
N GLY A 92 27.73 14.27 -42.90
CA GLY A 92 27.38 14.00 -41.51
C GLY A 92 28.12 14.86 -40.52
N ILE A 93 27.71 14.78 -39.31
CA ILE A 93 28.38 15.38 -38.15
C ILE A 93 28.89 14.27 -37.24
N ALA A 94 29.99 14.55 -36.55
CA ALA A 94 30.53 13.66 -35.56
C ALA A 94 30.95 14.46 -34.34
N GLU A 95 30.68 13.89 -33.16
CA GLU A 95 31.05 14.46 -31.88
C GLU A 95 31.71 13.41 -30.99
N THR A 96 32.64 13.80 -30.15
CA THR A 96 33.19 12.96 -29.12
C THR A 96 32.22 12.81 -27.97
N GLN A 97 32.11 11.62 -27.38
CA GLN A 97 31.27 11.38 -26.23
C GLN A 97 31.96 10.43 -25.22
N ASP A 98 31.55 10.48 -23.99
CA ASP A 98 31.90 9.46 -23.00
C ASP A 98 31.10 8.19 -23.31
N GLY A 99 31.68 7.13 -23.75
CA GLY A 99 31.15 5.86 -24.21
C GLY A 99 29.62 5.59 -24.18
N PRO A 100 29.09 4.72 -25.01
CA PRO A 100 27.66 4.64 -25.30
C PRO A 100 26.75 4.30 -24.13
N ASP A 101 27.26 3.81 -23.00
CA ASP A 101 26.44 3.35 -21.90
C ASP A 101 26.79 3.90 -20.51
N MET A 102 27.87 4.60 -20.33
CA MET A 102 28.22 5.12 -19.01
C MET A 102 27.28 6.23 -18.51
N SER A 103 26.78 7.09 -19.40
CA SER A 103 25.87 8.15 -18.97
C SER A 103 24.44 7.67 -18.71
N SER A 104 23.91 6.79 -19.55
CA SER A 104 22.55 6.25 -19.38
C SER A 104 22.49 5.23 -18.24
N ALA A 105 23.47 4.34 -18.11
CA ALA A 105 23.58 3.41 -16.99
C ALA A 105 23.84 4.14 -15.68
N SER A 106 24.71 5.16 -15.67
CA SER A 106 24.95 6.00 -14.49
C SER A 106 23.71 6.78 -14.08
N GLN A 107 22.98 7.38 -15.04
CA GLN A 107 21.72 8.06 -14.77
C GLN A 107 20.65 7.11 -14.25
N ALA A 108 20.47 5.94 -14.89
CA ALA A 108 19.53 4.93 -14.43
C ALA A 108 19.88 4.43 -13.01
N LEU A 109 21.17 4.24 -12.72
CA LEU A 109 21.63 3.87 -11.38
C LEU A 109 21.36 4.99 -10.36
N GLN A 110 21.62 6.23 -10.72
CA GLN A 110 21.32 7.39 -9.86
C GLN A 110 19.82 7.55 -9.62
N GLU A 111 18.98 7.41 -10.65
CA GLU A 111 17.53 7.43 -10.50
C GLU A 111 17.04 6.30 -9.59
N ARG A 112 17.55 5.08 -9.78
CA ARG A 112 17.23 3.94 -8.94
C ARG A 112 17.66 4.16 -7.49
N ASN A 113 18.86 4.66 -7.27
CA ASN A 113 19.35 4.97 -5.93
C ASN A 113 18.53 6.09 -5.28
N ARG A 114 18.16 7.13 -6.03
CA ARG A 114 17.28 8.20 -5.56
C ARG A 114 15.89 7.68 -5.19
N LEU A 115 15.32 6.80 -6.02
CA LEU A 115 14.03 6.18 -5.73
C LEU A 115 14.09 5.33 -4.46
N LEU A 116 15.11 4.48 -4.31
CA LEU A 116 15.31 3.66 -3.10
C LEU A 116 15.48 4.54 -1.85
N HIS A 117 16.29 5.61 -1.96
CA HIS A 117 16.46 6.56 -0.87
C HIS A 117 15.16 7.26 -0.49
N ASN A 118 14.34 7.68 -1.46
CA ASN A 118 13.06 8.30 -1.21
C ASN A 118 12.08 7.31 -0.56
N ILE A 119 12.02 6.07 -1.04
CA ILE A 119 11.22 5.01 -0.42
C ILE A 119 11.64 4.83 1.04
N TYR A 120 12.93 4.62 1.29
CA TYR A 120 13.47 4.45 2.63
C TYR A 120 13.13 5.62 3.56
N LYS A 121 13.24 6.85 3.06
CA LYS A 121 13.01 8.08 3.82
C LYS A 121 11.54 8.32 4.14
N TYR A 122 10.63 8.11 3.16
CA TYR A 122 9.22 8.53 3.26
C TYR A 122 8.26 7.39 3.61
N LEU A 123 8.73 6.16 3.82
CA LEU A 123 7.88 5.09 4.31
C LEU A 123 7.27 5.47 5.67
N PRO A 124 5.95 5.22 5.89
CA PRO A 124 5.28 5.53 7.15
C PRO A 124 5.59 4.52 8.27
N VAL A 125 6.70 3.83 8.15
CA VAL A 125 7.21 2.86 9.13
C VAL A 125 8.65 3.17 9.47
N GLY A 126 9.04 2.91 10.69
CA GLY A 126 10.43 2.97 11.11
C GLY A 126 11.23 1.82 10.53
N ILE A 127 12.46 2.10 10.13
CA ILE A 127 13.39 1.10 9.58
C ILE A 127 14.71 1.22 10.31
N GLU A 128 15.18 0.09 10.82
CA GLU A 128 16.48 -0.04 11.45
C GLU A 128 17.31 -1.10 10.72
N LEU A 129 18.55 -0.80 10.44
CA LEU A 129 19.51 -1.72 9.83
C LEU A 129 20.63 -2.00 10.81
N TYR A 130 20.80 -3.27 11.15
CA TYR A 130 21.85 -3.76 12.03
C TYR A 130 22.87 -4.57 11.24
N ASN A 131 24.14 -4.51 11.65
CA ASN A 131 25.15 -5.40 11.10
C ASN A 131 24.96 -6.84 11.65
N ARG A 132 25.76 -7.79 11.20
CA ARG A 132 25.68 -9.20 11.60
C ARG A 132 25.97 -9.44 13.10
N GLU A 133 26.67 -8.50 13.76
CA GLU A 133 26.93 -8.51 15.21
C GLU A 133 25.76 -7.93 16.02
N GLY A 134 24.71 -7.43 15.35
CA GLY A 134 23.54 -6.80 15.98
C GLY A 134 23.76 -5.35 16.38
N ILE A 135 24.75 -4.67 15.82
CA ILE A 135 25.00 -3.23 16.04
C ILE A 135 24.20 -2.43 15.03
N LEU A 136 23.44 -1.44 15.49
CA LEU A 136 22.67 -0.53 14.64
C LEU A 136 23.60 0.35 13.81
N ILE A 137 23.48 0.27 12.49
CA ILE A 137 24.33 0.99 11.53
C ILE A 137 23.58 2.08 10.76
N ASP A 138 22.27 1.95 10.60
CA ASP A 138 21.44 2.97 9.96
C ASP A 138 19.99 2.87 10.40
N MET A 139 19.24 3.98 10.24
CA MET A 139 17.81 4.07 10.43
C MET A 139 17.21 5.17 9.55
N ASN A 140 15.91 5.07 9.22
CA ASN A 140 15.21 6.11 8.48
C ASN A 140 14.70 7.25 9.41
N ASP A 141 14.19 8.32 8.78
CA ASP A 141 13.68 9.49 9.51
C ASP A 141 12.45 9.15 10.36
N LYS A 142 11.62 8.20 9.91
CA LYS A 142 10.43 7.77 10.64
C LYS A 142 10.78 7.05 11.95
N GLU A 143 11.84 6.27 11.97
CA GLU A 143 12.36 5.64 13.20
C GLU A 143 12.81 6.70 14.19
N GLN A 144 13.58 7.69 13.73
CA GLN A 144 14.02 8.81 14.55
C GLN A 144 12.83 9.56 15.19
N GLU A 145 11.79 9.82 14.41
CA GLU A 145 10.56 10.47 14.88
C GLU A 145 9.84 9.62 15.94
N MET A 146 9.64 8.33 15.65
CA MET A 146 8.90 7.38 16.48
C MET A 146 9.53 7.23 17.87
N PHE A 147 10.87 7.14 17.92
CA PHE A 147 11.60 7.02 19.18
C PHE A 147 12.00 8.35 19.80
N HIS A 148 11.50 9.47 19.26
CA HIS A 148 11.74 10.81 19.75
C HIS A 148 13.22 11.15 19.96
N LEU A 149 14.04 10.80 18.97
CA LEU A 149 15.47 11.07 18.97
C LEU A 149 15.73 12.50 18.48
N LYS A 150 16.70 13.18 19.08
CA LYS A 150 17.13 14.49 18.60
C LYS A 150 17.91 14.37 17.29
N GLN A 151 18.73 13.35 17.18
CA GLN A 151 19.56 13.03 16.03
C GLN A 151 19.75 11.51 15.94
N LYS A 152 20.08 11.00 14.74
CA LYS A 152 20.25 9.55 14.51
C LYS A 152 21.38 8.96 15.34
N GLU A 153 22.43 9.74 15.56
CA GLU A 153 23.60 9.38 16.33
C GLU A 153 23.29 9.03 17.80
N ASP A 154 22.15 9.46 18.32
CA ASP A 154 21.70 9.11 19.68
C ASP A 154 21.37 7.61 19.82
N LEU A 155 21.09 6.92 18.71
CA LEU A 155 20.72 5.50 18.66
C LEU A 155 21.77 4.65 17.92
N LEU A 156 22.51 5.20 16.94
CA LEU A 156 23.52 4.46 16.18
C LEU A 156 24.57 3.85 17.11
N GLY A 157 24.98 2.62 16.81
CA GLY A 157 26.00 1.89 17.57
C GLY A 157 25.46 1.07 18.75
N ILE A 158 24.16 1.12 19.07
CA ILE A 158 23.56 0.24 20.08
C ILE A 158 23.51 -1.20 19.60
N ASN A 159 23.51 -2.15 20.54
CA ASN A 159 23.39 -3.57 20.25
C ASN A 159 21.95 -4.04 20.49
N ILE A 160 21.28 -4.58 19.46
CA ILE A 160 19.90 -5.07 19.53
C ILE A 160 19.69 -6.12 20.62
N PHE A 161 20.69 -6.97 20.85
CA PHE A 161 20.63 -8.03 21.87
C PHE A 161 20.66 -7.50 23.30
N GLU A 162 21.13 -6.26 23.50
CA GLU A 162 21.19 -5.57 24.79
C GLU A 162 19.96 -4.69 25.05
N ASN A 163 19.05 -4.55 24.07
CA ASN A 163 17.84 -3.73 24.22
C ASN A 163 16.97 -4.28 25.38
N PRO A 164 16.75 -3.49 26.45
CA PRO A 164 16.06 -3.98 27.65
C PRO A 164 14.55 -4.18 27.44
N ILE A 165 13.99 -3.65 26.36
CA ILE A 165 12.56 -3.63 26.10
C ILE A 165 12.17 -4.71 25.07
N PHE A 166 13.08 -5.08 24.19
CA PHE A 166 12.81 -6.11 23.19
C PHE A 166 12.57 -7.47 23.83
N PRO A 167 11.51 -8.20 23.40
CA PRO A 167 11.21 -9.53 23.91
C PRO A 167 12.38 -10.50 23.72
N GLU A 168 12.68 -11.32 24.71
CA GLU A 168 13.76 -12.33 24.62
C GLU A 168 13.51 -13.36 23.50
N GLU A 169 12.26 -13.64 23.20
CA GLU A 169 11.89 -14.49 22.05
C GLU A 169 12.36 -13.87 20.72
N MET A 170 12.19 -12.56 20.57
CA MET A 170 12.66 -11.83 19.39
C MET A 170 14.18 -11.93 19.26
N LYS A 171 14.91 -11.66 20.35
CA LYS A 171 16.38 -11.79 20.39
C LYS A 171 16.84 -13.22 20.11
N SER A 172 16.11 -14.23 20.61
CA SER A 172 16.39 -15.64 20.34
C SER A 172 16.26 -15.99 18.86
N LYS A 173 15.18 -15.51 18.19
CA LYS A 173 14.99 -15.73 16.75
C LYS A 173 16.05 -15.04 15.92
N LEU A 174 16.39 -13.79 16.26
CA LEU A 174 17.51 -13.07 15.61
C LEU A 174 18.82 -13.85 15.70
N ARG A 175 19.18 -14.40 16.89
CA ARG A 175 20.39 -15.23 17.05
C ARG A 175 20.37 -16.51 16.21
N LYS A 176 19.20 -17.01 15.86
CA LYS A 176 19.01 -18.16 14.97
C LYS A 176 18.85 -17.76 13.51
N HIS A 177 18.92 -16.46 13.21
CA HIS A 177 18.73 -15.89 11.88
C HIS A 177 17.33 -16.18 11.28
N GLU A 178 16.32 -16.33 12.15
CA GLU A 178 14.93 -16.59 11.77
C GLU A 178 14.18 -15.28 11.56
N ASN A 179 13.40 -15.21 10.48
CA ASN A 179 12.47 -14.11 10.26
C ASN A 179 11.26 -14.27 11.17
N ALA A 180 10.74 -13.16 11.70
CA ALA A 180 9.57 -13.20 12.58
C ALA A 180 8.87 -11.85 12.67
N ASP A 181 7.59 -11.91 13.03
CA ASP A 181 6.77 -10.75 13.35
C ASP A 181 6.46 -10.75 14.85
N PHE A 182 6.60 -9.58 15.48
CA PHE A 182 6.35 -9.38 16.90
C PHE A 182 5.40 -8.21 17.13
N THR A 183 4.49 -8.37 18.07
CA THR A 183 3.67 -7.28 18.59
C THR A 183 3.93 -7.14 20.07
N PHE A 184 4.38 -5.97 20.50
CA PHE A 184 4.68 -5.73 21.91
C PHE A 184 4.55 -4.25 22.24
N ARG A 185 4.40 -3.97 23.54
CA ARG A 185 4.35 -2.61 24.07
C ARG A 185 5.74 -2.14 24.43
N TYR A 186 6.22 -1.13 23.71
CA TYR A 186 7.49 -0.47 23.98
C TYR A 186 7.29 0.60 25.05
N ASP A 187 7.98 0.47 26.19
CA ASP A 187 7.85 1.35 27.34
C ASP A 187 9.11 2.20 27.51
N PHE A 188 8.98 3.50 27.22
CA PHE A 188 10.09 4.45 27.30
C PHE A 188 10.70 4.59 28.71
N SER A 189 9.96 4.28 29.77
CA SER A 189 10.48 4.31 31.13
C SER A 189 11.54 3.23 31.43
N LYS A 190 11.56 2.17 30.64
CA LYS A 190 12.47 1.03 30.79
C LYS A 190 13.78 1.16 30.00
N ILE A 191 13.94 2.20 29.20
CA ILE A 191 15.14 2.43 28.37
C ILE A 191 16.41 2.56 29.23
N GLY A 192 16.31 3.22 30.39
CA GLY A 192 17.45 3.49 31.25
C GLY A 192 18.50 4.34 30.52
N ASN A 193 19.74 3.81 30.48
CA ASN A 193 20.87 4.44 29.79
C ASN A 193 21.19 3.77 28.42
N TYR A 194 20.29 2.94 27.92
CA TYR A 194 20.53 2.18 26.68
C TYR A 194 20.73 3.09 25.46
N TYR A 195 19.91 4.14 25.34
CA TYR A 195 20.13 5.21 24.37
C TYR A 195 19.52 6.53 24.84
N LYS A 196 19.84 7.64 24.13
CA LYS A 196 19.33 8.97 24.46
C LYS A 196 18.06 9.27 23.68
N THR A 197 16.98 9.57 24.40
CA THR A 197 15.71 10.02 23.80
C THR A 197 15.14 11.21 24.57
N GLN A 198 14.37 12.04 23.89
CA GLN A 198 13.62 13.15 24.50
C GLN A 198 12.43 12.65 25.32
N LYS A 199 11.86 11.48 24.96
CA LYS A 199 10.72 10.86 25.64
C LYS A 199 11.23 9.89 26.72
N LYS A 200 10.91 10.18 27.97
CA LYS A 200 11.36 9.39 29.14
C LYS A 200 10.26 8.51 29.73
N THR A 201 9.01 8.73 29.36
CA THR A 201 7.84 8.01 29.89
C THR A 201 6.81 7.78 28.78
N GLY A 202 5.88 6.88 29.04
CA GLY A 202 4.84 6.51 28.09
C GLY A 202 5.20 5.28 27.28
N THR A 203 4.24 4.82 26.51
CA THR A 203 4.36 3.59 25.73
C THR A 203 3.95 3.81 24.28
N ILE A 204 4.44 2.96 23.39
CA ILE A 204 3.93 2.78 22.01
C ILE A 204 3.66 1.30 21.78
N ASP A 205 2.60 0.99 21.05
CA ASP A 205 2.30 -0.38 20.65
C ASP A 205 2.95 -0.64 19.30
N LEU A 206 4.04 -1.41 19.30
CA LEU A 206 4.84 -1.71 18.13
C LEU A 206 4.47 -3.04 17.50
N VAL A 207 4.36 -3.04 16.18
CA VAL A 207 4.48 -4.24 15.35
C VAL A 207 5.83 -4.18 14.66
N THR A 208 6.71 -5.11 15.01
CA THR A 208 8.09 -5.18 14.50
C THR A 208 8.25 -6.43 13.64
N LYS A 209 8.61 -6.24 12.38
CA LYS A 209 9.03 -7.32 11.48
C LYS A 209 10.54 -7.40 11.45
N VAL A 210 11.05 -8.59 11.75
CA VAL A 210 12.49 -8.89 11.77
C VAL A 210 12.83 -9.75 10.55
N THR A 211 13.85 -9.33 9.79
CA THR A 211 14.29 -10.04 8.59
C THR A 211 15.83 -10.12 8.58
N SER A 212 16.36 -11.33 8.42
CA SER A 212 17.79 -11.56 8.20
C SER A 212 18.12 -11.40 6.72
N LEU A 213 19.13 -10.60 6.40
CA LEU A 213 19.60 -10.32 5.04
C LEU A 213 20.89 -11.09 4.76
N TYR A 214 21.00 -11.62 3.55
CA TYR A 214 22.11 -12.47 3.13
C TYR A 214 22.74 -11.96 1.84
N ASP A 215 24.03 -12.24 1.66
CA ASP A 215 24.74 -12.03 0.40
C ASP A 215 24.43 -13.16 -0.64
N ASP A 216 24.98 -13.03 -1.83
CA ASP A 216 24.82 -14.02 -2.90
C ASP A 216 25.39 -15.41 -2.54
N ASN A 217 26.28 -15.49 -1.54
CA ASN A 217 26.87 -16.72 -1.03
C ASN A 217 26.13 -17.29 0.19
N HIS A 218 24.93 -16.73 0.50
CA HIS A 218 24.12 -17.12 1.67
C HIS A 218 24.78 -16.86 3.02
N ASN A 219 25.73 -15.93 3.11
CA ASN A 219 26.26 -15.48 4.40
C ASN A 219 25.37 -14.34 4.93
N LEU A 220 25.07 -14.39 6.23
CA LEU A 220 24.36 -13.30 6.90
C LEU A 220 25.19 -12.01 6.81
N THR A 221 24.56 -10.95 6.31
CA THR A 221 25.16 -9.62 6.22
C THR A 221 24.60 -8.67 7.27
N ASN A 222 23.26 -8.65 7.39
CA ASN A 222 22.54 -7.65 8.19
C ASN A 222 21.26 -8.23 8.78
N TYR A 223 20.72 -7.53 9.78
CA TYR A 223 19.33 -7.65 10.20
C TYR A 223 18.59 -6.37 9.86
N LEU A 224 17.39 -6.52 9.30
CA LEU A 224 16.46 -5.45 8.99
C LEU A 224 15.28 -5.54 9.94
N LEU A 225 14.99 -4.46 10.66
CA LEU A 225 13.79 -4.32 11.44
C LEU A 225 12.90 -3.27 10.81
N ILE A 226 11.61 -3.57 10.72
CA ILE A 226 10.58 -2.64 10.26
C ILE A 226 9.59 -2.48 11.41
N ASN A 227 9.49 -1.27 11.94
CA ASN A 227 8.69 -0.91 13.09
C ASN A 227 7.46 -0.11 12.67
N ALA A 228 6.27 -0.57 13.00
CA ALA A 228 5.03 0.16 12.80
C ALA A 228 4.42 0.52 14.16
N ASP A 229 4.20 1.81 14.40
CA ASP A 229 3.43 2.27 15.56
C ASP A 229 1.93 2.05 15.31
N LYS A 230 1.32 1.22 16.12
CA LYS A 230 -0.10 0.89 16.10
C LYS A 230 -0.87 1.47 17.29
N THR A 231 -0.26 2.38 18.03
CA THR A 231 -0.84 2.93 19.28
C THR A 231 -2.21 3.54 19.04
N GLU A 232 -2.36 4.42 18.04
CA GLU A 232 -3.65 5.04 17.72
C GLU A 232 -4.69 3.99 17.30
N THR A 233 -4.30 3.05 16.45
CA THR A 233 -5.19 1.96 16.00
C THR A 233 -5.62 1.08 17.18
N THR A 234 -4.68 0.72 18.06
CA THR A 234 -4.93 -0.10 19.26
C THR A 234 -5.86 0.64 20.22
N VAL A 235 -5.62 1.93 20.46
CA VAL A 235 -6.49 2.76 21.32
C VAL A 235 -7.88 2.89 20.73
N ALA A 236 -8.01 3.14 19.44
CA ALA A 236 -9.31 3.22 18.76
C ALA A 236 -10.06 1.88 18.84
N TYR A 237 -9.38 0.79 18.56
CA TYR A 237 -9.95 -0.57 18.65
C TYR A 237 -10.44 -0.87 20.07
N ASN A 238 -9.63 -0.60 21.10
CA ASN A 238 -10.01 -0.83 22.49
C ASN A 238 -11.21 0.03 22.91
N LYS A 239 -11.29 1.29 22.45
CA LYS A 239 -12.46 2.14 22.70
C LYS A 239 -13.73 1.59 22.05
N ILE A 240 -13.63 1.06 20.84
CA ILE A 240 -14.76 0.40 20.17
C ILE A 240 -15.22 -0.80 20.98
N GLN A 241 -14.31 -1.67 21.40
CA GLN A 241 -14.60 -2.85 22.21
C GLN A 241 -15.22 -2.48 23.57
N GLU A 242 -14.70 -1.45 24.21
CA GLU A 242 -15.27 -0.90 25.47
C GLU A 242 -16.68 -0.37 25.24
N PHE A 243 -16.90 0.38 24.16
CA PHE A 243 -18.22 0.88 23.80
C PHE A 243 -19.20 -0.26 23.50
N GLU A 244 -18.81 -1.26 22.72
CA GLU A 244 -19.63 -2.44 22.45
C GLU A 244 -20.01 -3.17 23.74
N SER A 245 -19.05 -3.40 24.62
CA SER A 245 -19.29 -4.03 25.94
C SER A 245 -20.26 -3.24 26.81
N HIS A 246 -20.06 -1.93 26.90
CA HIS A 246 -20.98 -1.05 27.65
C HIS A 246 -22.38 -1.03 27.02
N PHE A 247 -22.45 -1.02 25.68
CA PHE A 247 -23.72 -1.02 24.96
C PHE A 247 -24.49 -2.32 25.18
N GLU A 248 -23.81 -3.47 25.21
CA GLU A 248 -24.44 -4.75 25.60
C GLU A 248 -24.95 -4.75 27.04
N LEU A 249 -24.13 -4.27 28.00
CA LEU A 249 -24.54 -4.17 29.39
C LEU A 249 -25.78 -3.28 29.58
N ILE A 250 -25.81 -2.12 28.89
CA ILE A 250 -26.98 -1.23 28.92
C ILE A 250 -28.21 -1.93 28.33
N GLY A 251 -28.04 -2.63 27.22
CA GLY A 251 -29.10 -3.41 26.57
C GLY A 251 -29.69 -4.47 27.50
N ASP A 252 -28.86 -5.22 28.18
CA ASP A 252 -29.29 -6.26 29.13
C ASP A 252 -29.98 -5.67 30.38
N TYR A 253 -29.41 -4.60 30.96
CA TYR A 253 -29.94 -3.97 32.15
C TYR A 253 -31.26 -3.24 31.87
N ALA A 254 -31.31 -2.45 30.82
CA ALA A 254 -32.50 -1.70 30.40
C ALA A 254 -33.54 -2.54 29.66
N LYS A 255 -33.21 -3.80 29.37
CA LYS A 255 -34.01 -4.70 28.53
C LYS A 255 -34.32 -4.12 27.13
N VAL A 256 -33.39 -3.32 26.61
CA VAL A 256 -33.46 -2.76 25.26
C VAL A 256 -32.58 -3.57 24.34
N GLY A 257 -33.19 -4.07 23.26
CA GLY A 257 -32.47 -4.78 22.21
C GLY A 257 -32.24 -3.89 21.00
N TYR A 258 -31.09 -4.06 20.37
CA TYR A 258 -30.70 -3.36 19.13
C TYR A 258 -30.34 -4.37 18.07
N ALA A 259 -30.76 -4.10 16.83
CA ALA A 259 -30.30 -4.81 15.63
C ALA A 259 -30.15 -3.81 14.48
N ASN A 260 -29.14 -4.04 13.65
CA ASN A 260 -28.94 -3.43 12.35
C ASN A 260 -29.01 -4.53 11.29
N TYR A 261 -29.75 -4.27 10.20
CA TYR A 261 -29.95 -5.29 9.17
C TYR A 261 -30.12 -4.67 7.79
N ASP A 262 -29.37 -5.19 6.81
CA ASP A 262 -29.54 -4.85 5.40
C ASP A 262 -30.58 -5.78 4.76
N LEU A 263 -31.70 -5.20 4.33
CA LEU A 263 -32.85 -5.94 3.78
C LEU A 263 -32.59 -6.56 2.40
N LEU A 264 -31.58 -6.09 1.66
CA LEU A 264 -31.28 -6.57 0.32
C LEU A 264 -30.14 -7.60 0.31
N ASN A 265 -29.14 -7.41 1.18
CA ASN A 265 -28.03 -8.34 1.32
C ASN A 265 -28.25 -9.40 2.40
N GLU A 266 -29.35 -9.29 3.16
CA GLU A 266 -29.72 -10.22 4.25
C GLU A 266 -28.62 -10.40 5.29
N GLN A 267 -27.86 -9.33 5.58
CA GLN A 267 -26.77 -9.32 6.56
C GLN A 267 -27.02 -8.30 7.65
N GLY A 268 -26.52 -8.57 8.81
CA GLY A 268 -26.67 -7.64 9.93
C GLY A 268 -26.13 -8.16 11.24
N TYR A 269 -26.34 -7.37 12.27
CA TYR A 269 -25.94 -7.67 13.63
C TYR A 269 -27.10 -7.40 14.59
N ALA A 270 -27.27 -8.24 15.59
CA ALA A 270 -28.20 -7.98 16.68
C ALA A 270 -27.57 -8.33 18.04
N GLN A 271 -27.90 -7.53 19.03
CA GLN A 271 -27.52 -7.77 20.41
C GLN A 271 -28.30 -8.96 21.01
N ARG A 272 -27.71 -9.62 22.03
CA ARG A 272 -28.34 -10.68 22.77
C ARG A 272 -29.72 -10.27 23.32
N SER A 273 -29.86 -9.06 23.88
CA SER A 273 -31.12 -8.50 24.39
C SER A 273 -32.20 -8.40 23.30
N TRP A 274 -31.83 -8.11 22.05
CA TRP A 274 -32.76 -8.03 20.92
C TRP A 274 -33.43 -9.40 20.65
N TYR A 275 -32.66 -10.47 20.60
CA TYR A 275 -33.18 -11.83 20.46
C TYR A 275 -34.06 -12.23 21.63
N LYS A 276 -33.59 -11.95 22.85
CA LYS A 276 -34.32 -12.26 24.08
C LYS A 276 -35.71 -11.59 24.15
N ASN A 277 -35.79 -10.31 23.72
CA ASN A 277 -37.04 -9.57 23.70
C ASN A 277 -38.01 -10.08 22.64
N LEU A 278 -37.56 -10.89 21.69
CA LEU A 278 -38.36 -11.56 20.67
C LEU A 278 -38.59 -13.06 20.96
N GLY A 279 -38.09 -13.57 22.08
CA GLY A 279 -38.17 -14.99 22.42
C GLY A 279 -37.31 -15.89 21.54
N GLU A 280 -36.34 -15.32 20.82
CA GLU A 280 -35.49 -16.03 19.87
C GLU A 280 -34.13 -16.41 20.47
N LYS A 281 -33.47 -17.43 19.88
CA LYS A 281 -32.11 -17.80 20.25
C LYS A 281 -31.10 -16.93 19.53
N THR A 282 -29.99 -16.61 20.20
CA THR A 282 -28.92 -15.76 19.64
C THR A 282 -28.24 -16.34 18.43
N GLU A 283 -28.33 -17.64 18.22
CA GLU A 283 -27.77 -18.36 17.08
C GLU A 283 -28.69 -18.37 15.85
N THR A 284 -29.96 -17.94 16.00
CA THR A 284 -30.91 -17.87 14.89
C THR A 284 -30.48 -16.79 13.89
N PRO A 285 -30.28 -17.13 12.60
CA PRO A 285 -29.93 -16.14 11.60
C PRO A 285 -30.98 -15.02 11.52
N LEU A 286 -30.52 -13.78 11.41
CA LEU A 286 -31.42 -12.61 11.33
C LEU A 286 -32.38 -12.70 10.14
N SER A 287 -31.96 -13.29 9.02
CA SER A 287 -32.80 -13.51 7.84
C SER A 287 -33.98 -14.50 8.10
N GLU A 288 -33.86 -15.37 9.10
CA GLU A 288 -34.95 -16.25 9.50
C GLU A 288 -35.96 -15.56 10.44
N ILE A 289 -35.55 -14.46 11.06
CA ILE A 289 -36.41 -13.68 11.98
C ILE A 289 -36.99 -12.47 11.23
N ILE A 290 -36.13 -11.61 10.66
CA ILE A 290 -36.52 -10.41 9.93
C ILE A 290 -37.00 -10.84 8.53
N GLY A 291 -38.24 -10.52 8.21
CA GLY A 291 -38.89 -10.91 6.95
C GLY A 291 -39.78 -12.12 7.05
N THR A 292 -39.71 -12.94 8.10
CA THR A 292 -40.62 -14.01 8.37
C THR A 292 -41.57 -13.69 9.54
N TYR A 293 -41.03 -13.16 10.62
CA TYR A 293 -41.70 -12.79 11.87
C TYR A 293 -42.61 -13.91 12.44
N ASN A 294 -42.17 -15.17 12.32
CA ASN A 294 -42.92 -16.34 12.74
C ASN A 294 -43.21 -16.39 14.24
N HIS A 295 -42.40 -15.70 15.03
CA HIS A 295 -42.56 -15.55 16.48
C HIS A 295 -43.64 -14.54 16.88
N LEU A 296 -44.22 -13.82 15.95
CA LEU A 296 -45.25 -12.82 16.23
C LEU A 296 -46.69 -13.40 16.10
N HIS A 297 -47.62 -12.78 16.85
CA HIS A 297 -49.04 -13.02 16.64
C HIS A 297 -49.40 -12.73 15.17
N PRO A 298 -50.31 -13.53 14.52
CA PRO A 298 -50.61 -13.39 13.10
C PRO A 298 -50.98 -11.97 12.65
N ASP A 299 -51.79 -11.24 13.44
CA ASP A 299 -52.19 -9.84 13.08
C ASP A 299 -50.98 -8.91 13.04
N ASP A 300 -50.07 -9.04 14.06
CA ASP A 300 -48.90 -8.20 14.21
C ASP A 300 -47.85 -8.55 13.13
N ARG A 301 -47.74 -9.84 12.80
CA ARG A 301 -46.87 -10.36 11.72
C ARG A 301 -47.24 -9.70 10.36
N THR A 302 -48.51 -9.63 10.03
CA THR A 302 -48.96 -9.04 8.78
C THR A 302 -48.55 -7.58 8.67
N ILE A 303 -48.68 -6.79 9.72
CA ILE A 303 -48.28 -5.39 9.77
C ILE A 303 -46.76 -5.24 9.57
N MET A 304 -45.99 -6.11 10.19
CA MET A 304 -44.49 -6.07 10.07
C MET A 304 -44.04 -6.39 8.63
N LEU A 305 -44.64 -7.41 8.02
CA LEU A 305 -44.35 -7.80 6.63
C LEU A 305 -44.72 -6.70 5.63
N ASP A 306 -45.89 -6.10 5.77
CA ASP A 306 -46.37 -4.98 4.95
C ASP A 306 -45.42 -3.77 5.07
N PHE A 307 -44.98 -3.50 6.29
CA PHE A 307 -44.00 -2.43 6.53
C PHE A 307 -42.70 -2.67 5.77
N LEU A 308 -42.11 -3.87 5.86
CA LEU A 308 -40.87 -4.18 5.15
C LEU A 308 -41.03 -4.09 3.62
N GLN A 309 -42.16 -4.52 3.09
CA GLN A 309 -42.42 -4.35 1.66
C GLN A 309 -42.50 -2.87 1.25
N ASN A 310 -43.12 -2.04 2.08
CA ASN A 310 -43.16 -0.59 1.85
C ASN A 310 -41.80 0.06 1.99
N VAL A 311 -40.95 -0.39 2.90
CA VAL A 311 -39.54 0.05 2.99
C VAL A 311 -38.78 -0.29 1.72
N LYS A 312 -38.87 -1.52 1.22
CA LYS A 312 -38.23 -1.94 -0.03
C LYS A 312 -38.67 -1.10 -1.24
N ARG A 313 -39.90 -0.57 -1.22
CA ARG A 313 -40.47 0.33 -2.26
C ARG A 313 -40.16 1.82 -2.03
N GLY A 314 -39.50 2.18 -0.93
CA GLY A 314 -39.25 3.57 -0.53
C GLY A 314 -40.48 4.32 -0.03
N LEU A 315 -41.55 3.62 0.33
CA LEU A 315 -42.83 4.20 0.77
C LEU A 315 -42.95 4.35 2.28
N ALA A 316 -42.05 3.71 3.03
CA ALA A 316 -42.01 3.79 4.50
C ALA A 316 -40.59 3.91 5.00
N HIS A 317 -40.39 4.72 6.07
CA HIS A 317 -39.06 4.95 6.64
C HIS A 317 -39.00 4.71 8.15
N LYS A 318 -40.14 4.55 8.80
CA LYS A 318 -40.22 4.36 10.26
C LYS A 318 -41.44 3.58 10.64
N LEU A 319 -41.29 2.68 11.63
CA LEU A 319 -42.41 2.01 12.31
C LEU A 319 -42.16 2.08 13.81
N SER A 320 -43.18 2.34 14.59
CA SER A 320 -43.20 2.24 16.05
C SER A 320 -44.48 1.50 16.44
N ARG A 321 -44.36 0.33 17.05
CA ARG A 321 -45.49 -0.55 17.30
C ARG A 321 -45.30 -1.45 18.51
N GLU A 322 -46.33 -1.71 19.23
CA GLU A 322 -46.42 -2.77 20.21
C GLU A 322 -46.86 -4.06 19.50
N VAL A 323 -46.14 -5.15 19.72
CA VAL A 323 -46.39 -6.44 19.09
C VAL A 323 -46.43 -7.55 20.15
N ARG A 324 -47.19 -8.57 19.85
CA ARG A 324 -47.33 -9.79 20.68
C ARG A 324 -46.36 -10.83 20.19
N VAL A 325 -45.40 -11.22 21.03
CA VAL A 325 -44.46 -12.27 20.77
C VAL A 325 -44.99 -13.58 21.40
N LEU A 326 -45.17 -14.60 20.58
CA LEU A 326 -45.69 -15.91 20.99
C LEU A 326 -44.64 -16.69 21.79
N LYS A 327 -45.05 -17.30 22.91
CA LYS A 327 -44.24 -18.19 23.70
C LYS A 327 -44.58 -19.64 23.39
N GLU A 328 -43.71 -20.55 23.76
CA GLU A 328 -43.90 -22.01 23.58
C GLU A 328 -45.15 -22.57 24.29
N ASP A 329 -45.60 -21.94 25.38
CA ASP A 329 -46.80 -22.35 26.13
C ASP A 329 -48.11 -21.76 25.54
N GLY A 330 -48.04 -21.11 24.38
CA GLY A 330 -49.16 -20.46 23.74
C GLY A 330 -49.59 -19.13 24.33
N SER A 331 -48.94 -18.66 25.41
CA SER A 331 -49.07 -17.29 25.90
C SER A 331 -48.27 -16.35 25.04
N PHE A 332 -48.39 -15.06 25.30
CA PHE A 332 -47.55 -14.06 24.61
C PHE A 332 -46.99 -13.01 25.57
N MET A 333 -45.83 -12.47 25.22
CA MET A 333 -45.22 -11.31 25.82
C MET A 333 -45.47 -10.09 24.94
N TRP A 334 -45.46 -8.91 25.54
CA TRP A 334 -45.59 -7.67 24.79
C TRP A 334 -44.22 -7.03 24.58
N THR A 335 -43.90 -6.74 23.32
CA THR A 335 -42.66 -6.08 22.94
C THR A 335 -42.99 -4.82 22.15
N HIS A 336 -42.37 -3.71 22.50
CA HIS A 336 -42.43 -2.50 21.68
C HIS A 336 -41.27 -2.53 20.68
N VAL A 337 -41.59 -2.34 19.42
CA VAL A 337 -40.61 -2.39 18.31
C VAL A 337 -40.60 -1.04 17.60
N ASN A 338 -39.40 -0.47 17.48
CA ASN A 338 -39.11 0.70 16.66
C ASN A 338 -38.19 0.28 15.52
N ILE A 339 -38.59 0.53 14.28
CA ILE A 339 -37.75 0.30 13.11
C ILE A 339 -37.58 1.63 12.38
N ILE A 340 -36.34 1.94 12.00
CA ILE A 340 -35.97 3.16 11.28
C ILE A 340 -35.11 2.74 10.10
N VAL A 341 -35.38 3.28 8.92
CA VAL A 341 -34.48 3.15 7.76
C VAL A 341 -33.32 4.11 7.96
N GLU A 342 -32.13 3.58 8.16
CA GLU A 342 -30.90 4.34 8.36
C GLU A 342 -30.29 4.74 7.02
N ARG A 343 -30.29 3.81 6.06
CA ARG A 343 -29.73 4.04 4.72
C ARG A 343 -30.64 3.45 3.65
N TYR A 344 -30.95 4.24 2.65
CA TYR A 344 -31.78 3.82 1.51
C TYR A 344 -31.08 4.14 0.19
N MET A 345 -30.38 3.15 -0.39
CA MET A 345 -29.63 3.24 -1.65
C MET A 345 -29.86 1.98 -2.49
N PRO A 346 -31.08 1.78 -3.02
CA PRO A 346 -31.43 0.55 -3.74
C PRO A 346 -30.60 0.33 -5.01
N GLU A 347 -30.13 1.40 -5.67
CA GLU A 347 -29.21 1.33 -6.81
C GLU A 347 -27.83 0.76 -6.45
N GLN A 348 -27.43 0.81 -5.19
CA GLN A 348 -26.21 0.20 -4.65
C GLN A 348 -26.49 -1.13 -3.94
N ASN A 349 -27.71 -1.63 -4.05
CA ASN A 349 -28.18 -2.82 -3.35
C ASN A 349 -28.07 -2.72 -1.81
N ILE A 350 -28.37 -1.54 -1.24
CA ILE A 350 -28.29 -1.25 0.21
C ILE A 350 -29.62 -0.68 0.70
N ILE A 351 -30.27 -1.35 1.65
CA ILE A 351 -31.38 -0.83 2.45
C ILE A 351 -31.16 -1.27 3.90
N GLU A 352 -30.54 -0.40 4.68
CA GLU A 352 -30.23 -0.70 6.08
C GLU A 352 -31.31 -0.16 7.01
N ILE A 353 -31.73 -1.02 7.93
CA ILE A 353 -32.70 -0.68 8.99
C ILE A 353 -32.06 -0.86 10.36
N ILE A 354 -32.40 0.01 11.28
CA ILE A 354 -32.16 -0.14 12.71
C ILE A 354 -33.47 -0.59 13.37
N CYS A 355 -33.40 -1.67 14.14
CA CYS A 355 -34.49 -2.20 14.93
C CYS A 355 -34.16 -2.07 16.42
N ILE A 356 -34.97 -1.35 17.17
CA ILE A 356 -34.88 -1.26 18.62
C ILE A 356 -36.15 -1.90 19.21
N ASN A 357 -35.97 -2.81 20.14
CA ASN A 357 -37.09 -3.45 20.81
C ASN A 357 -36.90 -3.45 22.34
N TYR A 358 -37.99 -3.47 23.08
CA TYR A 358 -37.97 -3.62 24.52
C TYR A 358 -39.24 -4.30 25.04
N ASP A 359 -39.09 -5.11 26.08
CA ASP A 359 -40.19 -5.83 26.75
C ASP A 359 -41.06 -4.86 27.57
N ILE A 360 -42.32 -4.76 27.21
CA ILE A 360 -43.34 -3.95 27.87
C ILE A 360 -44.40 -4.79 28.60
N THR A 361 -44.13 -6.09 28.78
CA THR A 361 -45.12 -7.03 29.38
C THR A 361 -45.55 -6.58 30.76
N GLN A 362 -44.62 -6.17 31.62
CA GLN A 362 -44.91 -5.68 32.97
C GLN A 362 -45.75 -4.39 32.94
N LEU A 363 -45.46 -3.50 31.99
CA LEU A 363 -46.24 -2.26 31.80
C LEU A 363 -47.69 -2.61 31.42
N LYS A 364 -47.88 -3.52 30.45
CA LYS A 364 -49.25 -3.97 30.01
C LYS A 364 -50.01 -4.67 31.13
N GLN A 365 -49.35 -5.49 31.96
CA GLN A 365 -49.97 -6.10 33.12
C GLN A 365 -50.42 -5.05 34.15
N THR A 366 -49.59 -4.05 34.40
CA THR A 366 -49.95 -2.96 35.32
C THR A 366 -51.09 -2.13 34.79
N GLU A 367 -51.10 -1.78 33.52
CA GLU A 367 -52.24 -1.09 32.85
C GLU A 367 -53.54 -1.88 33.02
N ALA A 368 -53.52 -3.20 32.74
CA ALA A 368 -54.70 -4.05 32.88
C ALA A 368 -55.21 -4.12 34.32
N MET A 369 -54.31 -4.22 35.32
CA MET A 369 -54.69 -4.19 36.74
C MET A 369 -55.31 -2.86 37.16
N LEU A 370 -54.80 -1.75 36.65
CA LEU A 370 -55.34 -0.42 36.93
C LEU A 370 -56.73 -0.23 36.32
N ILE A 371 -56.97 -0.75 35.13
CA ILE A 371 -58.29 -0.73 34.50
C ILE A 371 -59.28 -1.52 35.32
N GLN A 372 -58.95 -2.76 35.71
CA GLN A 372 -59.79 -3.60 36.54
C GLN A 372 -60.11 -2.96 37.93
N ALA A 373 -59.14 -2.23 38.51
CA ALA A 373 -59.34 -1.56 39.80
C ALA A 373 -60.26 -0.35 39.67
N LYS A 374 -60.36 0.29 38.50
CA LYS A 374 -61.26 1.43 38.25
C LYS A 374 -62.71 1.01 37.92
N GLU A 375 -62.90 -0.21 37.45
CA GLU A 375 -64.22 -0.76 37.09
C GLU A 375 -64.90 -1.43 38.29
N LYS A 376 -64.22 -1.61 39.42
CA LYS A 376 -64.79 -2.02 40.71
C LYS A 376 -65.10 -0.84 41.60
#